data_be87cb7126c9c78a09dd7b0f412a77c0
#
_entry.id   be87cb7126c9c78a09dd7b0f412a77c0
#
_cell.length_a   1.000
_cell.length_b   1.000
_cell.length_c   1.000
_cell.angle_alpha   90.00
_cell.angle_beta   90.00
_cell.angle_gamma   90.00
#
_symmetry.space_group_name_H-M   'P 1'
#
loop_
_entity.id
_entity.type
_entity.pdbx_description
1 polymer ?
#
loop_
_entity_poly.entity_id
_entity_poly.type
_entity_poly.pdbx_seq_one_letter_code
_entity_poly.pdbx_strand_id
1 'polypeptide(L)'
;MTVVHIFWSLSFGGIETMLINIANAQVEQNAKVHVIIINDLYDDELLRKFNRQVIVHLIHRKCGTKSLSFIFRMNRLLVKIAPDAIHIHMSKFYKLIWSKRLRCMTYVTLHALPRGSVRPNHILYRFFPILGLYDSGNVVFIDEVPGVFAISEAVKEELWREYNINSIVVNNGILTRSFNHRLNKPMGEVMNVVMVSRLEHNKKGQDLLIRAAAVLQGKIHVTFMGDGSSRFFLETLARELNIEKYIRFLGVQSQSYIAEHLCDYDLFVQPSRREGFGLTVAEAMASNLPVLVSAGQGPAEVTCGNCYGWVFENGSVDDLVKQIEYIHSHYDEALSKANRALQYVCETYDVSVTAKKYLKLYQRMN
;
A
#
# COMPACT_ATOMS: atom_id res chain seq x y z
N MET A 1 4.70 -15.47 21.21
CA MET A 1 5.71 -15.16 20.17
C MET A 1 6.07 -13.69 20.27
N THR A 2 7.38 -13.38 20.22
CA THR A 2 7.91 -12.01 20.24
C THR A 2 8.33 -11.62 18.81
N VAL A 3 7.68 -10.60 18.24
CA VAL A 3 7.93 -10.10 16.89
C VAL A 3 8.57 -8.72 16.96
N VAL A 4 9.60 -8.48 16.16
CA VAL A 4 10.21 -7.14 16.00
C VAL A 4 10.01 -6.67 14.57
N HIS A 5 9.32 -5.53 14.38
CA HIS A 5 9.31 -4.82 13.10
C HIS A 5 10.41 -3.77 13.07
N ILE A 6 11.15 -3.67 11.97
CA ILE A 6 12.18 -2.63 11.77
C ILE A 6 11.76 -1.74 10.61
N PHE A 7 11.66 -0.45 10.89
CA PHE A 7 11.24 0.57 9.94
C PHE A 7 12.21 1.76 9.92
N TRP A 8 12.31 2.44 8.78
CA TRP A 8 13.27 3.53 8.62
C TRP A 8 12.80 4.82 9.28
N SER A 9 11.59 5.23 8.97
CA SER A 9 10.94 6.47 9.44
C SER A 9 9.44 6.20 9.60
N LEU A 10 8.73 7.04 10.35
CA LEU A 10 7.29 6.95 10.53
C LEU A 10 6.67 8.31 10.16
N SER A 11 6.58 8.57 8.87
CA SER A 11 5.92 9.76 8.30
C SER A 11 4.58 9.38 7.66
N PHE A 12 3.78 10.36 7.24
CA PHE A 12 2.50 10.08 6.61
C PHE A 12 2.66 9.29 5.30
N GLY A 13 2.04 8.10 5.24
CA GLY A 13 2.02 7.24 4.07
C GLY A 13 1.23 5.95 4.30
N GLY A 14 0.85 5.27 3.21
CA GLY A 14 0.07 4.03 3.29
C GLY A 14 0.83 2.87 3.94
N ILE A 15 2.17 2.83 3.78
CA ILE A 15 3.01 1.76 4.37
C ILE A 15 3.12 1.95 5.88
N GLU A 16 3.24 3.17 6.36
CA GLU A 16 3.31 3.51 7.78
C GLU A 16 2.00 3.18 8.50
N THR A 17 0.87 3.55 7.91
CA THR A 17 -0.46 3.20 8.41
C THR A 17 -0.65 1.68 8.45
N MET A 18 -0.24 0.98 7.40
CA MET A 18 -0.29 -0.48 7.34
C MET A 18 0.57 -1.12 8.43
N LEU A 19 1.80 -0.62 8.69
CA LEU A 19 2.67 -1.12 9.75
C LEU A 19 1.99 -1.00 11.13
N ILE A 20 1.40 0.17 11.42
CA ILE A 20 0.67 0.40 12.67
C ILE A 20 -0.47 -0.61 12.81
N ASN A 21 -1.28 -0.76 11.77
CA ASN A 21 -2.42 -1.66 11.77
C ASN A 21 -2.00 -3.12 11.97
N ILE A 22 -0.93 -3.58 11.28
CA ILE A 22 -0.39 -4.94 11.44
C ILE A 22 0.13 -5.15 12.86
N ALA A 23 0.93 -4.21 13.41
CA ALA A 23 1.46 -4.32 14.76
C ALA A 23 0.35 -4.40 15.81
N ASN A 24 -0.69 -3.57 15.67
CA ASN A 24 -1.86 -3.59 16.55
C ASN A 24 -2.62 -4.92 16.44
N ALA A 25 -2.89 -5.39 15.23
CA ALA A 25 -3.60 -6.64 15.00
C ALA A 25 -2.80 -7.87 15.49
N GLN A 26 -1.48 -7.85 15.43
CA GLN A 26 -0.64 -8.92 16.00
C GLN A 26 -0.71 -8.95 17.54
N VAL A 27 -0.77 -7.78 18.19
CA VAL A 27 -0.98 -7.70 19.65
C VAL A 27 -2.37 -8.22 20.02
N GLU A 28 -3.41 -7.86 19.27
CA GLU A 28 -4.77 -8.39 19.47
C GLU A 28 -4.81 -9.94 19.35
N GLN A 29 -3.84 -10.53 18.64
CA GLN A 29 -3.65 -11.98 18.52
C GLN A 29 -2.61 -12.56 19.50
N ASN A 30 -2.38 -11.87 20.61
CA ASN A 30 -1.50 -12.28 21.70
C ASN A 30 0.00 -12.40 21.32
N ALA A 31 0.47 -11.70 20.30
CA ALA A 31 1.89 -11.54 20.04
C ALA A 31 2.47 -10.39 20.88
N LYS A 32 3.69 -10.56 21.38
CA LYS A 32 4.46 -9.46 21.95
C LYS A 32 5.17 -8.73 20.82
N VAL A 33 4.75 -7.50 20.53
CA VAL A 33 5.21 -6.75 19.36
C VAL A 33 6.11 -5.60 19.76
N HIS A 34 7.29 -5.54 19.15
CA HIS A 34 8.22 -4.42 19.23
C HIS A 34 8.33 -3.77 17.85
N VAL A 35 8.35 -2.44 17.80
CA VAL A 35 8.60 -1.67 16.57
C VAL A 35 9.84 -0.82 16.76
N ILE A 36 10.84 -0.99 15.91
CA ILE A 36 12.09 -0.21 15.92
C ILE A 36 12.03 0.82 14.78
N ILE A 37 12.03 2.10 15.11
CA ILE A 37 12.10 3.21 14.15
C ILE A 37 13.51 3.79 14.20
N ILE A 38 14.18 3.82 13.04
CA ILE A 38 15.60 4.16 12.97
C ILE A 38 15.85 5.66 12.99
N ASN A 39 15.21 6.42 12.07
CA ASN A 39 15.42 7.87 11.96
C ASN A 39 14.62 8.65 13.01
N ASP A 40 15.02 9.90 13.20
CA ASP A 40 14.30 10.91 13.98
C ASP A 40 13.15 11.57 13.19
N LEU A 41 12.86 11.08 11.98
CA LEU A 41 11.73 11.51 11.17
C LEU A 41 10.52 10.62 11.47
N TYR A 42 9.69 11.08 12.41
CA TYR A 42 8.43 10.43 12.77
C TYR A 42 7.39 11.47 13.15
N ASP A 43 6.14 11.09 13.00
CA ASP A 43 4.98 11.89 13.34
C ASP A 43 4.39 11.40 14.67
N ASP A 44 4.18 12.32 15.62
CA ASP A 44 3.66 12.00 16.95
C ASP A 44 2.20 11.51 16.91
N GLU A 45 1.40 11.96 15.94
CA GLU A 45 0.03 11.49 15.78
C GLU A 45 0.02 10.02 15.35
N LEU A 46 0.92 9.63 14.43
CA LEU A 46 1.08 8.24 14.02
C LEU A 46 1.61 7.37 15.17
N LEU A 47 2.52 7.87 16.00
CA LEU A 47 2.99 7.15 17.19
C LEU A 47 1.85 6.84 18.16
N ARG A 48 0.91 7.76 18.34
CA ARG A 48 -0.26 7.59 19.23
C ARG A 48 -1.27 6.55 18.71
N LYS A 49 -1.21 6.18 17.40
CA LYS A 49 -2.08 5.16 16.81
C LYS A 49 -1.64 3.74 17.13
N PHE A 50 -0.43 3.53 17.65
CA PHE A 50 -0.04 2.20 18.14
C PHE A 50 -0.85 1.83 19.38
N ASN A 51 -1.28 0.56 19.44
CA ASN A 51 -1.84 -0.01 20.65
C ASN A 51 -0.85 0.12 21.83
N ARG A 52 -1.34 0.41 23.02
CA ARG A 52 -0.51 0.60 24.22
C ARG A 52 0.38 -0.60 24.56
N GLN A 53 0.06 -1.79 24.09
CA GLN A 53 0.84 -3.00 24.26
C GLN A 53 1.96 -3.17 23.21
N VAL A 54 1.96 -2.39 22.14
CA VAL A 54 3.09 -2.32 21.18
C VAL A 54 4.23 -1.52 21.80
N ILE A 55 5.41 -2.10 21.88
CA ILE A 55 6.59 -1.45 22.45
C ILE A 55 7.37 -0.77 21.34
N VAL A 56 7.27 0.55 21.23
CA VAL A 56 7.97 1.34 20.23
C VAL A 56 9.35 1.77 20.74
N HIS A 57 10.38 1.56 19.93
CA HIS A 57 11.77 1.93 20.19
C HIS A 57 12.25 2.94 19.15
N LEU A 58 12.58 4.14 19.58
CA LEU A 58 13.12 5.20 18.73
C LEU A 58 14.65 5.19 18.81
N ILE A 59 15.32 4.93 17.69
CA ILE A 59 16.79 4.93 17.61
C ILE A 59 17.34 6.35 17.48
N HIS A 60 16.53 7.33 17.05
CA HIS A 60 16.89 8.74 16.90
C HIS A 60 18.17 8.95 16.06
N ARG A 61 18.26 8.29 14.90
CA ARG A 61 19.28 8.61 13.92
C ARG A 61 18.89 9.89 13.21
N LYS A 62 19.71 10.94 13.33
CA LYS A 62 19.44 12.21 12.61
C LYS A 62 19.35 11.97 11.11
N CYS A 63 18.26 12.43 10.51
CA CYS A 63 18.06 12.38 9.07
C CYS A 63 19.24 13.10 8.35
N GLY A 64 19.71 12.55 7.23
CA GLY A 64 20.86 13.10 6.49
C GLY A 64 22.25 12.78 7.08
N THR A 65 22.36 12.28 8.33
CA THR A 65 23.68 11.92 8.89
C THR A 65 24.27 10.66 8.24
N LYS A 66 25.59 10.63 8.12
CA LYS A 66 26.34 9.42 7.72
C LYS A 66 26.73 8.54 8.92
N SER A 67 26.33 8.87 10.15
CA SER A 67 26.64 8.09 11.35
C SER A 67 26.08 6.69 11.29
N LEU A 68 26.88 5.70 11.61
CA LEU A 68 26.55 4.26 11.65
C LEU A 68 26.23 3.78 13.07
N SER A 69 26.26 4.65 14.07
CA SER A 69 26.02 4.32 15.48
C SER A 69 24.63 3.68 15.71
N PHE A 70 23.66 3.96 14.83
CA PHE A 70 22.35 3.34 14.88
C PHE A 70 22.40 1.81 14.71
N ILE A 71 23.34 1.29 13.93
CA ILE A 71 23.52 -0.14 13.71
C ILE A 71 23.87 -0.84 15.02
N PHE A 72 24.81 -0.27 15.79
CA PHE A 72 25.17 -0.77 17.11
C PHE A 72 23.98 -0.74 18.08
N ARG A 73 23.26 0.39 18.14
CA ARG A 73 22.07 0.54 19.01
C ARG A 73 20.98 -0.44 18.64
N MET A 74 20.69 -0.62 17.34
CA MET A 74 19.72 -1.58 16.83
C MET A 74 20.11 -3.02 17.23
N ASN A 75 21.35 -3.43 16.98
CA ASN A 75 21.80 -4.79 17.30
C ASN A 75 21.78 -5.06 18.82
N ARG A 76 22.22 -4.12 19.65
CA ARG A 76 22.13 -4.24 21.11
C ARG A 76 20.69 -4.42 21.57
N LEU A 77 19.76 -3.68 20.95
CA LEU A 77 18.34 -3.79 21.25
C LEU A 77 17.77 -5.15 20.82
N LEU A 78 18.09 -5.61 19.63
CA LEU A 78 17.67 -6.93 19.11
C LEU A 78 18.15 -8.08 20.01
N VAL A 79 19.38 -8.01 20.49
CA VAL A 79 19.93 -9.02 21.45
C VAL A 79 19.16 -8.96 22.77
N LYS A 80 18.83 -7.76 23.29
CA LYS A 80 18.07 -7.59 24.53
C LYS A 80 16.63 -8.11 24.42
N ILE A 81 15.97 -7.87 23.27
CA ILE A 81 14.60 -8.32 23.03
C ILE A 81 14.54 -9.84 22.84
N ALA A 82 15.58 -10.43 22.21
CA ALA A 82 15.64 -11.85 21.85
C ALA A 82 14.36 -12.31 21.11
N PRO A 83 14.03 -11.72 19.95
CA PRO A 83 12.78 -12.01 19.24
C PRO A 83 12.74 -13.42 18.67
N ASP A 84 11.51 -13.92 18.46
CA ASP A 84 11.25 -15.14 17.70
C ASP A 84 11.19 -14.86 16.19
N ALA A 85 10.85 -13.63 15.79
CA ALA A 85 10.83 -13.20 14.40
C ALA A 85 11.23 -11.72 14.26
N ILE A 86 12.00 -11.40 13.23
CA ILE A 86 12.35 -10.03 12.83
C ILE A 86 11.73 -9.78 11.46
N HIS A 87 10.85 -8.80 11.36
CA HIS A 87 10.23 -8.39 10.10
C HIS A 87 10.77 -7.04 9.66
N ILE A 88 11.55 -7.03 8.60
CA ILE A 88 12.08 -5.81 7.99
C ILE A 88 11.20 -5.39 6.81
N HIS A 89 10.98 -4.09 6.68
CA HIS A 89 10.22 -3.51 5.58
C HIS A 89 11.11 -2.90 4.48
N MET A 90 12.42 -3.11 4.62
CA MET A 90 13.45 -2.78 3.63
C MET A 90 14.55 -3.83 3.71
N SER A 91 14.84 -4.52 2.62
CA SER A 91 15.84 -5.61 2.57
C SER A 91 17.25 -5.17 2.99
N LYS A 92 17.55 -3.88 2.83
CA LYS A 92 18.82 -3.25 3.24
C LYS A 92 19.19 -3.49 4.71
N PHE A 93 18.21 -3.67 5.59
CA PHE A 93 18.46 -3.92 7.01
C PHE A 93 19.05 -5.31 7.28
N TYR A 94 18.84 -6.28 6.38
CA TYR A 94 19.24 -7.66 6.61
C TYR A 94 20.73 -7.81 6.96
N LYS A 95 21.61 -7.23 6.16
CA LYS A 95 23.08 -7.30 6.39
C LYS A 95 23.55 -6.47 7.58
N LEU A 96 22.73 -5.58 8.11
CA LEU A 96 23.04 -4.78 9.29
C LEU A 96 22.75 -5.52 10.60
N ILE A 97 22.07 -6.67 10.55
CA ILE A 97 21.85 -7.56 11.69
C ILE A 97 23.08 -8.43 11.86
N TRP A 98 23.81 -8.28 12.95
CA TRP A 98 25.11 -8.94 13.15
C TRP A 98 25.00 -10.41 13.49
N SER A 99 24.07 -10.78 14.38
CA SER A 99 23.87 -12.15 14.82
C SER A 99 23.37 -13.04 13.69
N LYS A 100 24.10 -14.12 13.37
CA LYS A 100 23.68 -15.14 12.40
C LYS A 100 22.34 -15.75 12.80
N ARG A 101 22.14 -16.04 14.09
CA ARG A 101 20.88 -16.56 14.62
C ARG A 101 19.72 -15.62 14.31
N LEU A 102 19.86 -14.30 14.57
CA LEU A 102 18.81 -13.32 14.31
C LEU A 102 18.55 -13.15 12.81
N ARG A 103 19.58 -13.25 11.97
CA ARG A 103 19.39 -13.24 10.52
C ARG A 103 18.56 -14.43 10.02
N CYS A 104 18.75 -15.62 10.59
CA CYS A 104 17.93 -16.79 10.23
C CYS A 104 16.43 -16.62 10.55
N MET A 105 16.07 -15.73 11.47
CA MET A 105 14.68 -15.41 11.85
C MET A 105 14.18 -14.10 11.20
N THR A 106 14.88 -13.61 10.18
CA THR A 106 14.55 -12.32 9.54
C THR A 106 13.74 -12.55 8.27
N TYR A 107 12.65 -11.83 8.15
CA TYR A 107 11.71 -11.83 7.04
C TYR A 107 11.63 -10.44 6.44
N VAL A 108 11.35 -10.33 5.15
CA VAL A 108 11.17 -9.04 4.46
C VAL A 108 9.87 -9.01 3.69
N THR A 109 9.12 -7.90 3.79
CA THR A 109 8.00 -7.62 2.87
C THR A 109 8.41 -6.56 1.84
N LEU A 110 8.15 -6.85 0.57
CA LEU A 110 8.25 -5.88 -0.52
C LEU A 110 6.91 -5.21 -0.75
N HIS A 111 6.89 -3.88 -0.53
CA HIS A 111 5.67 -3.05 -0.59
C HIS A 111 5.39 -2.42 -1.96
N ALA A 112 6.21 -2.67 -2.96
CA ALA A 112 6.04 -2.13 -4.30
C ALA A 112 6.67 -3.07 -5.33
N LEU A 113 6.22 -2.93 -6.57
CA LEU A 113 6.88 -3.55 -7.70
C LEU A 113 8.34 -3.07 -7.75
N PRO A 114 9.31 -3.98 -7.87
CA PRO A 114 10.72 -3.62 -7.97
C PRO A 114 10.96 -2.66 -9.14
N ARG A 115 11.91 -1.75 -8.99
CA ARG A 115 12.29 -0.83 -10.07
C ARG A 115 13.62 -1.25 -10.66
N GLY A 116 13.60 -1.55 -11.96
CA GLY A 116 14.79 -1.58 -12.82
C GLY A 116 15.82 -2.65 -12.48
N SER A 117 16.85 -2.70 -13.30
CA SER A 117 17.91 -3.71 -13.34
C SER A 117 18.96 -3.62 -12.21
N VAL A 118 18.59 -3.21 -11.01
CA VAL A 118 19.52 -3.30 -9.88
C VAL A 118 19.68 -4.78 -9.54
N ARG A 119 20.77 -5.36 -10.00
CA ARG A 119 21.11 -6.73 -9.61
C ARG A 119 21.21 -6.79 -8.08
N PRO A 120 20.49 -7.71 -7.41
CA PRO A 120 20.49 -7.85 -5.95
C PRO A 120 21.87 -8.00 -5.35
N ASN A 121 22.82 -8.50 -6.16
CA ASN A 121 24.19 -8.87 -5.81
C ASN A 121 25.22 -7.99 -6.53
N HIS A 122 25.27 -6.70 -6.21
CA HIS A 122 26.47 -5.95 -6.60
C HIS A 122 27.65 -6.48 -5.77
N ILE A 123 28.71 -6.96 -6.42
CA ILE A 123 29.86 -7.60 -5.76
C ILE A 123 30.46 -6.74 -4.63
N LEU A 124 30.42 -5.41 -4.76
CA LEU A 124 30.86 -4.45 -3.75
C LEU A 124 30.02 -4.51 -2.45
N TYR A 125 28.72 -4.82 -2.53
CA TYR A 125 27.86 -4.89 -1.34
C TYR A 125 28.11 -6.14 -0.51
N ARG A 126 28.69 -7.18 -1.13
CA ARG A 126 29.11 -8.39 -0.42
C ARG A 126 30.24 -8.09 0.57
N PHE A 127 31.17 -7.21 0.19
CA PHE A 127 32.30 -6.79 1.03
C PHE A 127 31.98 -5.58 1.90
N PHE A 128 31.13 -4.69 1.41
CA PHE A 128 30.74 -3.43 2.08
C PHE A 128 29.23 -3.28 2.17
N PRO A 129 28.52 -4.03 3.05
CA PRO A 129 27.06 -4.02 3.14
C PRO A 129 26.47 -2.63 3.40
N ILE A 130 27.25 -1.75 4.04
CA ILE A 130 26.87 -0.35 4.32
C ILE A 130 26.59 0.45 3.05
N LEU A 131 27.27 0.16 1.94
CA LEU A 131 27.01 0.83 0.66
C LEU A 131 25.59 0.57 0.17
N GLY A 132 25.03 -0.60 0.44
CA GLY A 132 23.65 -0.94 0.10
C GLY A 132 22.60 -0.06 0.80
N LEU A 133 22.93 0.61 1.91
CA LEU A 133 22.03 1.58 2.56
C LEU A 133 21.74 2.81 1.69
N TYR A 134 22.69 3.18 0.84
CA TYR A 134 22.62 4.36 0.00
C TYR A 134 22.09 4.05 -1.41
N ASP A 135 21.87 2.77 -1.70
CA ASP A 135 21.24 2.34 -2.95
C ASP A 135 19.73 2.64 -2.90
N SER A 136 19.19 3.16 -4.00
CA SER A 136 17.76 3.42 -4.16
C SER A 136 16.94 2.15 -4.45
N GLY A 137 17.60 1.00 -4.74
CA GLY A 137 16.95 -0.26 -5.06
C GLY A 137 16.27 -0.91 -3.84
N ASN A 138 15.06 -1.43 -4.04
CA ASN A 138 14.30 -2.09 -2.97
C ASN A 138 14.68 -3.57 -2.77
N VAL A 139 15.55 -4.12 -3.63
CA VAL A 139 15.86 -5.55 -3.70
C VAL A 139 17.29 -5.89 -3.29
N VAL A 140 18.03 -4.94 -2.70
CA VAL A 140 19.40 -5.18 -2.22
C VAL A 140 19.38 -6.22 -1.10
N PHE A 141 20.19 -7.28 -1.22
CA PHE A 141 20.31 -8.42 -0.29
C PHE A 141 19.05 -9.30 -0.10
N ILE A 142 18.03 -9.11 -0.91
CA ILE A 142 16.77 -9.82 -0.74
C ILE A 142 16.89 -11.33 -0.96
N ASP A 143 17.79 -11.75 -1.84
CA ASP A 143 18.13 -13.15 -2.15
C ASP A 143 18.77 -13.89 -0.98
N GLU A 144 19.30 -13.18 0.01
CA GLU A 144 19.90 -13.76 1.21
C GLU A 144 18.94 -13.83 2.39
N VAL A 145 17.77 -13.19 2.30
CA VAL A 145 16.78 -13.20 3.38
C VAL A 145 16.04 -14.53 3.40
N PRO A 146 15.95 -15.22 4.56
CA PRO A 146 15.32 -16.54 4.65
C PRO A 146 13.85 -16.57 4.23
N GLY A 147 13.10 -15.50 4.48
CA GLY A 147 11.70 -15.40 4.11
C GLY A 147 11.36 -14.09 3.43
N VAL A 148 10.95 -14.17 2.17
CA VAL A 148 10.53 -13.02 1.37
C VAL A 148 9.02 -13.05 1.17
N PHE A 149 8.36 -11.96 1.51
CA PHE A 149 6.92 -11.78 1.31
C PHE A 149 6.66 -10.76 0.22
N ALA A 150 5.77 -11.11 -0.69
CA ALA A 150 5.20 -10.24 -1.72
C ALA A 150 3.79 -9.82 -1.31
N ILE A 151 3.42 -8.56 -1.59
CA ILE A 151 2.09 -8.06 -1.20
C ILE A 151 0.98 -8.48 -2.17
N SER A 152 1.33 -9.06 -3.32
CA SER A 152 0.41 -9.51 -4.38
C SER A 152 1.07 -10.58 -5.24
N GLU A 153 0.29 -11.30 -6.04
CA GLU A 153 0.84 -12.22 -7.05
C GLU A 153 1.64 -11.45 -8.10
N ALA A 154 1.19 -10.26 -8.52
CA ALA A 154 1.93 -9.42 -9.46
C ALA A 154 3.34 -9.07 -8.96
N VAL A 155 3.50 -8.73 -7.68
CA VAL A 155 4.82 -8.47 -7.07
C VAL A 155 5.65 -9.76 -7.00
N LYS A 156 5.05 -10.91 -6.66
CA LYS A 156 5.71 -12.21 -6.61
C LYS A 156 6.23 -12.64 -7.99
N GLU A 157 5.39 -12.51 -9.02
CA GLU A 157 5.77 -12.86 -10.39
C GLU A 157 6.91 -11.97 -10.91
N GLU A 158 6.85 -10.66 -10.63
CA GLU A 158 7.93 -9.75 -11.00
C GLU A 158 9.24 -10.06 -10.27
N LEU A 159 9.19 -10.42 -8.97
CA LEU A 159 10.34 -10.90 -8.22
C LEU A 159 10.96 -12.15 -8.81
N TRP A 160 10.14 -13.10 -9.22
CA TRP A 160 10.60 -14.32 -9.86
C TRP A 160 11.21 -14.03 -11.24
N ARG A 161 10.47 -13.29 -12.08
CA ARG A 161 10.90 -13.01 -13.46
C ARG A 161 12.18 -12.19 -13.55
N GLU A 162 12.29 -11.12 -12.75
CA GLU A 162 13.41 -10.17 -12.85
C GLU A 162 14.62 -10.56 -11.99
N TYR A 163 14.39 -11.26 -10.87
CA TYR A 163 15.44 -11.49 -9.87
C TYR A 163 15.60 -12.96 -9.48
N ASN A 164 14.77 -13.87 -9.99
CA ASN A 164 14.74 -15.30 -9.63
C ASN A 164 14.58 -15.50 -8.11
N ILE A 165 13.78 -14.63 -7.47
CA ILE A 165 13.52 -14.66 -6.03
C ILE A 165 12.17 -15.31 -5.76
N ASN A 166 12.19 -16.39 -5.00
CA ASN A 166 10.98 -17.04 -4.54
C ASN A 166 10.38 -16.26 -3.35
N SER A 167 9.08 -16.02 -3.38
CA SER A 167 8.39 -15.29 -2.32
C SER A 167 7.00 -15.87 -2.03
N ILE A 168 6.53 -15.64 -0.81
CA ILE A 168 5.19 -16.03 -0.37
C ILE A 168 4.30 -14.80 -0.39
N VAL A 169 3.12 -14.91 -1.03
CA VAL A 169 2.18 -13.79 -1.04
C VAL A 169 1.51 -13.66 0.31
N VAL A 170 1.65 -12.48 0.91
CA VAL A 170 0.89 -12.02 2.06
C VAL A 170 0.33 -10.65 1.72
N ASN A 171 -0.94 -10.62 1.37
CA ASN A 171 -1.61 -9.38 0.96
C ASN A 171 -1.61 -8.36 2.08
N ASN A 172 -1.52 -7.09 1.72
CA ASN A 172 -1.68 -5.99 2.66
C ASN A 172 -3.11 -6.01 3.24
N GLY A 173 -3.21 -5.76 4.54
CA GLY A 173 -4.49 -5.64 5.22
C GLY A 173 -4.86 -4.19 5.49
N ILE A 174 -6.17 -3.92 5.52
CA ILE A 174 -6.76 -2.66 5.93
C ILE A 174 -7.59 -2.85 7.20
N LEU A 175 -7.86 -1.78 7.93
CA LEU A 175 -8.76 -1.80 9.08
C LEU A 175 -10.20 -1.63 8.58
N THR A 176 -10.83 -2.72 8.12
CA THR A 176 -12.13 -2.70 7.44
C THR A 176 -13.22 -2.03 8.28
N ARG A 177 -13.22 -2.26 9.59
CA ARG A 177 -14.18 -1.71 10.57
C ARG A 177 -14.13 -0.19 10.73
N SER A 178 -13.12 0.50 10.18
CA SER A 178 -13.00 1.96 10.29
C SER A 178 -13.75 2.73 9.21
N PHE A 179 -14.21 2.04 8.17
CA PHE A 179 -14.85 2.67 7.03
C PHE A 179 -16.36 2.76 7.18
N ASN A 180 -16.91 3.96 6.93
CA ASN A 180 -18.34 4.14 6.81
C ASN A 180 -18.82 3.49 5.51
N HIS A 181 -20.01 2.88 5.55
CA HIS A 181 -20.57 2.19 4.40
C HIS A 181 -21.51 3.08 3.62
N ARG A 182 -21.37 3.08 2.30
CA ARG A 182 -22.35 3.71 1.41
C ARG A 182 -23.69 3.00 1.58
N LEU A 183 -24.71 3.82 1.80
CA LEU A 183 -26.09 3.33 1.78
C LEU A 183 -26.51 3.01 0.33
N ASN A 184 -27.41 2.05 0.15
CA ASN A 184 -28.00 1.74 -1.15
C ASN A 184 -28.94 2.89 -1.58
N LYS A 185 -28.35 4.00 -1.98
CA LYS A 185 -29.07 5.16 -2.54
C LYS A 185 -28.97 5.12 -4.06
N PRO A 186 -30.06 5.46 -4.77
CA PRO A 186 -29.94 5.66 -6.21
C PRO A 186 -28.93 6.75 -6.50
N MET A 187 -28.21 6.61 -7.59
CA MET A 187 -27.32 7.64 -8.09
C MET A 187 -28.12 8.86 -8.57
N GLY A 188 -27.57 10.06 -8.40
CA GLY A 188 -28.13 11.28 -8.99
C GLY A 188 -27.95 11.33 -10.52
N GLU A 189 -28.36 12.43 -11.15
CA GLU A 189 -28.15 12.62 -12.59
C GLU A 189 -26.68 12.64 -12.99
N VAL A 190 -25.81 13.08 -12.08
CA VAL A 190 -24.35 13.14 -12.27
C VAL A 190 -23.68 12.21 -11.29
N MET A 191 -22.84 11.30 -11.79
CA MET A 191 -22.06 10.35 -10.98
C MET A 191 -20.87 11.05 -10.32
N ASN A 192 -20.74 10.95 -9.00
CA ASN A 192 -19.59 11.44 -8.25
C ASN A 192 -18.49 10.37 -8.17
N VAL A 193 -17.43 10.59 -8.92
CA VAL A 193 -16.27 9.68 -9.00
C VAL A 193 -15.18 10.17 -8.05
N VAL A 194 -14.54 9.25 -7.33
CA VAL A 194 -13.41 9.57 -6.46
C VAL A 194 -12.18 8.71 -6.78
N MET A 195 -11.02 9.32 -6.63
CA MET A 195 -9.72 8.66 -6.65
C MET A 195 -8.88 9.13 -5.47
N VAL A 196 -8.36 8.18 -4.67
CA VAL A 196 -7.47 8.46 -3.55
C VAL A 196 -6.07 7.98 -3.89
N SER A 197 -5.14 8.91 -4.10
CA SER A 197 -3.76 8.54 -4.43
C SER A 197 -2.81 9.74 -4.36
N ARG A 198 -1.50 9.46 -4.24
CA ARG A 198 -0.50 10.48 -4.55
C ARG A 198 -0.63 10.93 -6.01
N LEU A 199 -0.56 12.23 -6.28
CA LEU A 199 -0.65 12.77 -7.64
C LEU A 199 0.69 12.55 -8.38
N GLU A 200 0.82 11.36 -8.96
CA GLU A 200 1.95 10.91 -9.81
C GLU A 200 1.37 10.28 -11.10
N HIS A 201 0.91 11.10 -12.04
CA HIS A 201 0.13 10.66 -13.19
C HIS A 201 0.79 9.54 -14.01
N ASN A 202 2.12 9.57 -14.18
CA ASN A 202 2.88 8.53 -14.88
C ASN A 202 2.74 7.13 -14.27
N LYS A 203 2.37 7.05 -12.99
CA LYS A 203 2.13 5.76 -12.29
C LYS A 203 0.65 5.54 -12.00
N LYS A 204 -0.02 6.58 -11.50
CA LYS A 204 -1.37 6.48 -10.95
C LYS A 204 -2.48 6.75 -11.97
N GLY A 205 -2.13 7.33 -13.14
CA GLY A 205 -3.06 7.46 -14.26
C GLY A 205 -4.17 8.49 -14.08
N GLN A 206 -3.99 9.51 -13.21
CA GLN A 206 -5.00 10.57 -13.01
C GLN A 206 -5.36 11.28 -14.32
N ASP A 207 -4.39 11.42 -15.23
CA ASP A 207 -4.59 12.00 -16.56
C ASP A 207 -5.55 11.18 -17.43
N LEU A 208 -5.60 9.84 -17.28
CA LEU A 208 -6.57 9.00 -17.97
C LEU A 208 -7.99 9.31 -17.49
N LEU A 209 -8.18 9.48 -16.19
CA LEU A 209 -9.49 9.79 -15.61
C LEU A 209 -9.97 11.21 -15.99
N ILE A 210 -9.06 12.20 -16.04
CA ILE A 210 -9.36 13.55 -16.52
C ILE A 210 -9.78 13.50 -18.01
N ARG A 211 -9.07 12.76 -18.87
CA ARG A 211 -9.43 12.61 -20.28
C ARG A 211 -10.76 11.89 -20.45
N ALA A 212 -11.03 10.85 -19.66
CA ALA A 212 -12.33 10.19 -19.66
C ALA A 212 -13.47 11.15 -19.24
N ALA A 213 -13.23 12.00 -18.22
CA ALA A 213 -14.20 13.02 -17.81
C ALA A 213 -14.49 14.05 -18.92
N ALA A 214 -13.49 14.38 -19.76
CA ALA A 214 -13.68 15.26 -20.90
C ALA A 214 -14.59 14.64 -21.97
N VAL A 215 -14.51 13.34 -22.21
CA VAL A 215 -15.41 12.62 -23.12
C VAL A 215 -16.82 12.54 -22.54
N LEU A 216 -16.93 12.29 -21.23
CA LEU A 216 -18.19 12.07 -20.50
C LEU A 216 -18.92 13.37 -20.12
N GLN A 217 -18.49 14.51 -20.57
CA GLN A 217 -18.95 15.89 -20.28
C GLN A 217 -20.26 16.00 -19.49
N GLY A 218 -20.16 16.39 -18.21
CA GLY A 218 -21.33 16.62 -17.34
C GLY A 218 -22.01 15.37 -16.78
N LYS A 219 -21.67 14.16 -17.26
CA LYS A 219 -22.18 12.90 -16.69
C LYS A 219 -21.47 12.51 -15.40
N ILE A 220 -20.22 12.97 -15.21
CA ILE A 220 -19.42 12.66 -14.03
C ILE A 220 -18.74 13.90 -13.42
N HIS A 221 -18.63 13.93 -12.10
CA HIS A 221 -17.73 14.81 -11.36
C HIS A 221 -16.61 13.96 -10.76
N VAL A 222 -15.36 14.40 -10.92
CA VAL A 222 -14.19 13.67 -10.42
C VAL A 222 -13.55 14.43 -9.26
N THR A 223 -13.36 13.74 -8.14
CA THR A 223 -12.64 14.26 -6.97
C THR A 223 -11.36 13.48 -6.76
N PHE A 224 -10.23 14.20 -6.72
CA PHE A 224 -8.93 13.65 -6.35
C PHE A 224 -8.62 13.98 -4.89
N MET A 225 -8.41 12.95 -4.06
CA MET A 225 -7.90 13.06 -2.70
C MET A 225 -6.42 12.68 -2.70
N GLY A 226 -5.57 13.64 -2.40
CA GLY A 226 -4.12 13.51 -2.38
C GLY A 226 -3.41 14.69 -3.02
N ASP A 227 -2.09 14.69 -2.92
CA ASP A 227 -1.23 15.70 -3.52
C ASP A 227 0.04 15.04 -4.10
N GLY A 228 0.82 15.78 -4.88
CA GLY A 228 2.06 15.27 -5.46
C GLY A 228 2.59 16.11 -6.61
N SER A 229 3.71 15.68 -7.17
CA SER A 229 4.46 16.42 -8.20
C SER A 229 3.69 16.67 -9.49
N SER A 230 2.62 15.91 -9.73
CA SER A 230 1.81 16.05 -10.96
C SER A 230 0.62 17.01 -10.82
N ARG A 231 0.39 17.62 -9.66
CA ARG A 231 -0.79 18.46 -9.43
C ARG A 231 -0.93 19.57 -10.47
N PHE A 232 0.11 20.37 -10.67
CA PHE A 232 0.10 21.45 -11.64
C PHE A 232 -0.21 20.98 -13.06
N PHE A 233 0.40 19.86 -13.48
CA PHE A 233 0.12 19.24 -14.78
C PHE A 233 -1.35 18.84 -14.93
N LEU A 234 -1.93 18.20 -13.90
CA LEU A 234 -3.32 17.70 -13.93
C LEU A 234 -4.34 18.86 -13.94
N GLU A 235 -4.10 19.92 -13.18
CA GLU A 235 -4.93 21.13 -13.19
C GLU A 235 -4.84 21.85 -14.55
N THR A 236 -3.66 21.88 -15.18
CA THR A 236 -3.47 22.44 -16.51
C THR A 236 -4.21 21.60 -17.56
N LEU A 237 -4.10 20.29 -17.51
CA LEU A 237 -4.80 19.37 -18.41
C LEU A 237 -6.34 19.55 -18.33
N ALA A 238 -6.89 19.71 -17.11
CA ALA A 238 -8.32 19.93 -16.94
C ALA A 238 -8.78 21.25 -17.59
N ARG A 239 -7.97 22.34 -17.49
CA ARG A 239 -8.24 23.64 -18.15
C ARG A 239 -8.13 23.53 -19.68
N GLU A 240 -7.09 22.90 -20.21
CA GLU A 240 -6.91 22.69 -21.66
C GLU A 240 -8.09 21.93 -22.28
N LEU A 241 -8.68 21.00 -21.51
CA LEU A 241 -9.86 20.24 -21.94
C LEU A 241 -11.20 20.95 -21.62
N ASN A 242 -11.19 22.15 -21.02
CA ASN A 242 -12.36 22.93 -20.61
C ASN A 242 -13.33 22.19 -19.68
N ILE A 243 -12.77 21.40 -18.74
CA ILE A 243 -13.55 20.58 -17.80
C ILE A 243 -13.22 20.85 -16.32
N GLU A 244 -12.52 21.93 -16.00
CA GLU A 244 -12.10 22.25 -14.63
C GLU A 244 -13.27 22.31 -13.64
N LYS A 245 -14.47 22.69 -14.09
CA LYS A 245 -15.68 22.72 -13.25
C LYS A 245 -16.17 21.32 -12.83
N TYR A 246 -15.72 20.27 -13.51
CA TYR A 246 -16.06 18.88 -13.20
C TYR A 246 -14.95 18.15 -12.42
N ILE A 247 -13.81 18.82 -12.17
CA ILE A 247 -12.65 18.24 -11.51
C ILE A 247 -12.37 18.98 -10.21
N ARG A 248 -12.28 18.23 -9.12
CA ARG A 248 -11.96 18.77 -7.79
C ARG A 248 -10.70 18.13 -7.21
N PHE A 249 -9.76 18.95 -6.75
CA PHE A 249 -8.56 18.52 -6.04
C PHE A 249 -8.68 18.90 -4.56
N LEU A 250 -8.86 17.91 -3.67
CA LEU A 250 -9.03 18.15 -2.22
C LEU A 250 -7.69 18.26 -1.47
N GLY A 251 -6.56 17.97 -2.13
CA GLY A 251 -5.27 17.88 -1.43
C GLY A 251 -5.18 16.63 -0.56
N VAL A 252 -4.15 16.59 0.30
CA VAL A 252 -3.92 15.49 1.23
C VAL A 252 -5.05 15.43 2.27
N GLN A 253 -5.63 14.25 2.44
CA GLN A 253 -6.64 13.99 3.45
C GLN A 253 -6.12 12.99 4.48
N SER A 254 -6.61 13.10 5.73
CA SER A 254 -6.29 12.13 6.77
C SER A 254 -6.97 10.78 6.49
N GLN A 255 -6.42 9.70 7.04
CA GLN A 255 -7.03 8.38 6.92
C GLN A 255 -8.46 8.33 7.51
N SER A 256 -8.71 9.08 8.60
CA SER A 256 -10.06 9.20 9.18
C SER A 256 -11.02 9.89 8.22
N TYR A 257 -10.61 10.98 7.59
CA TYR A 257 -11.43 11.67 6.60
C TYR A 257 -11.78 10.74 5.42
N ILE A 258 -10.79 10.01 4.89
CA ILE A 258 -11.01 9.04 3.80
C ILE A 258 -12.01 7.97 4.24
N ALA A 259 -11.85 7.41 5.45
CA ALA A 259 -12.72 6.37 5.98
C ALA A 259 -14.16 6.85 6.20
N GLU A 260 -14.35 8.12 6.56
CA GLU A 260 -15.66 8.74 6.75
C GLU A 260 -16.35 9.07 5.43
N HIS A 261 -15.60 9.53 4.41
CA HIS A 261 -16.15 10.19 3.23
C HIS A 261 -16.10 9.40 1.92
N LEU A 262 -15.43 8.24 1.86
CA LEU A 262 -15.47 7.40 0.65
C LEU A 262 -16.90 6.98 0.31
N CYS A 263 -17.73 6.73 1.31
CA CYS A 263 -19.13 6.34 1.14
C CYS A 263 -20.04 7.44 0.56
N ASP A 264 -19.56 8.69 0.44
CA ASP A 264 -20.32 9.81 -0.12
C ASP A 264 -20.31 9.82 -1.66
N TYR A 265 -19.41 9.05 -2.28
CA TYR A 265 -19.24 8.96 -3.73
C TYR A 265 -20.04 7.81 -4.35
N ASP A 266 -20.11 7.80 -5.67
CA ASP A 266 -20.86 6.80 -6.43
C ASP A 266 -19.93 5.73 -7.05
N LEU A 267 -18.69 6.09 -7.40
CA LEU A 267 -17.71 5.19 -8.00
C LEU A 267 -16.28 5.56 -7.56
N PHE A 268 -15.51 4.56 -7.17
CA PHE A 268 -14.08 4.69 -6.98
C PHE A 268 -13.35 4.23 -8.25
N VAL A 269 -12.40 5.03 -8.76
CA VAL A 269 -11.62 4.70 -9.95
C VAL A 269 -10.13 4.72 -9.64
N GLN A 270 -9.43 3.61 -9.95
CA GLN A 270 -7.97 3.50 -9.80
C GLN A 270 -7.33 3.14 -11.15
N PRO A 271 -7.04 4.13 -12.02
CA PRO A 271 -6.52 3.90 -13.36
C PRO A 271 -4.99 3.79 -13.38
N SER A 272 -4.41 3.12 -12.38
CA SER A 272 -2.96 3.04 -12.21
C SER A 272 -2.28 2.28 -13.34
N ARG A 273 -1.30 2.90 -13.97
CA ARG A 273 -0.41 2.24 -14.94
C ARG A 273 0.53 1.25 -14.27
N ARG A 274 0.90 1.51 -13.02
CA ARG A 274 1.76 0.63 -12.22
C ARG A 274 1.42 0.71 -10.74
N GLU A 275 0.89 -0.38 -10.18
CA GLU A 275 0.48 -0.48 -8.78
C GLU A 275 0.73 -1.89 -8.24
N GLY A 276 1.40 -1.99 -7.09
CA GLY A 276 1.74 -3.29 -6.50
C GLY A 276 0.58 -3.99 -5.81
N PHE A 277 -0.38 -3.26 -5.22
CA PHE A 277 -1.52 -3.85 -4.51
C PHE A 277 -2.82 -3.05 -4.72
N GLY A 278 -2.89 -1.81 -4.26
CA GLY A 278 -4.11 -1.01 -4.31
C GLY A 278 -4.86 -0.97 -2.98
N LEU A 279 -4.17 -0.53 -1.90
CA LEU A 279 -4.81 -0.36 -0.58
C LEU A 279 -6.10 0.45 -0.67
N THR A 280 -6.08 1.55 -1.42
CA THR A 280 -7.24 2.44 -1.57
C THR A 280 -8.42 1.80 -2.32
N VAL A 281 -8.18 0.77 -3.14
CA VAL A 281 -9.24 -0.05 -3.74
C VAL A 281 -9.90 -0.90 -2.67
N ALA A 282 -9.12 -1.58 -1.82
CA ALA A 282 -9.66 -2.34 -0.70
C ALA A 282 -10.43 -1.43 0.28
N GLU A 283 -9.95 -0.21 0.52
CA GLU A 283 -10.62 0.81 1.35
C GLU A 283 -11.97 1.24 0.74
N ALA A 284 -12.02 1.45 -0.59
CA ALA A 284 -13.26 1.75 -1.29
C ALA A 284 -14.26 0.58 -1.24
N MET A 285 -13.79 -0.66 -1.42
CA MET A 285 -14.63 -1.86 -1.24
C MET A 285 -15.15 -1.98 0.20
N ALA A 286 -14.31 -1.65 1.21
CA ALA A 286 -14.74 -1.62 2.61
C ALA A 286 -15.76 -0.51 2.91
N SER A 287 -15.79 0.54 2.09
CA SER A 287 -16.82 1.59 2.16
C SER A 287 -18.11 1.24 1.42
N ASN A 288 -18.26 0.01 0.92
CA ASN A 288 -19.39 -0.43 0.07
C ASN A 288 -19.52 0.42 -1.21
N LEU A 289 -18.40 0.89 -1.76
CA LEU A 289 -18.35 1.72 -2.95
C LEU A 289 -18.00 0.87 -4.18
N PRO A 290 -18.76 0.96 -5.30
CA PRO A 290 -18.36 0.34 -6.55
C PRO A 290 -16.97 0.77 -6.98
N VAL A 291 -16.17 -0.17 -7.54
CA VAL A 291 -14.78 0.08 -7.90
C VAL A 291 -14.47 -0.29 -9.34
N LEU A 292 -13.73 0.57 -10.05
CA LEU A 292 -13.22 0.38 -11.41
C LEU A 292 -11.70 0.54 -11.41
N VAL A 293 -10.97 -0.47 -11.88
CA VAL A 293 -9.51 -0.52 -11.80
C VAL A 293 -8.88 -0.91 -13.14
N SER A 294 -7.61 -0.57 -13.33
CA SER A 294 -6.85 -1.00 -14.52
C SER A 294 -6.47 -2.49 -14.46
N ALA A 295 -6.48 -3.16 -15.61
CA ALA A 295 -6.06 -4.56 -15.76
C ALA A 295 -4.55 -4.77 -15.50
N GLY A 296 -4.18 -6.01 -15.16
CA GLY A 296 -2.79 -6.46 -15.07
C GLY A 296 -1.98 -5.85 -13.93
N GLN A 297 -2.63 -5.30 -12.92
CA GLN A 297 -2.00 -4.65 -11.77
C GLN A 297 -2.58 -5.21 -10.46
N GLY A 298 -1.91 -4.94 -9.33
CA GLY A 298 -2.39 -5.33 -8.00
C GLY A 298 -3.85 -4.96 -7.70
N PRO A 299 -4.37 -3.80 -8.09
CA PRO A 299 -5.79 -3.46 -7.97
C PRO A 299 -6.74 -4.48 -8.59
N ALA A 300 -6.40 -5.06 -9.75
CA ALA A 300 -7.21 -6.10 -10.36
C ALA A 300 -7.21 -7.43 -9.58
N GLU A 301 -6.13 -7.72 -8.84
CA GLU A 301 -6.12 -8.84 -7.89
C GLU A 301 -7.03 -8.57 -6.69
N VAL A 302 -7.02 -7.33 -6.15
CA VAL A 302 -7.87 -6.94 -5.03
C VAL A 302 -9.35 -7.10 -5.36
N THR A 303 -9.76 -6.81 -6.59
CA THR A 303 -11.13 -6.99 -7.07
C THR A 303 -11.43 -8.42 -7.56
N CYS A 304 -10.47 -9.33 -7.50
CA CYS A 304 -10.57 -10.67 -8.13
C CYS A 304 -11.01 -10.55 -9.60
N GLY A 305 -10.33 -9.68 -10.36
CA GLY A 305 -10.74 -9.31 -11.70
C GLY A 305 -12.12 -8.62 -11.69
N ASN A 306 -13.03 -9.11 -12.52
CA ASN A 306 -14.39 -8.57 -12.62
C ASN A 306 -15.38 -9.13 -11.56
N CYS A 307 -14.93 -9.96 -10.59
CA CYS A 307 -15.82 -10.57 -9.60
C CYS A 307 -16.42 -9.53 -8.64
N TYR A 308 -15.58 -8.65 -8.12
CA TYR A 308 -15.93 -7.69 -7.06
C TYR A 308 -15.72 -6.23 -7.45
N GLY A 309 -15.37 -5.97 -8.70
CA GLY A 309 -15.23 -4.65 -9.29
C GLY A 309 -15.36 -4.74 -10.80
N TRP A 310 -14.97 -3.69 -11.50
CA TRP A 310 -14.82 -3.67 -12.95
C TRP A 310 -13.36 -3.44 -13.30
N VAL A 311 -12.95 -4.01 -14.42
CA VAL A 311 -11.58 -3.90 -14.91
C VAL A 311 -11.62 -3.34 -16.33
N PHE A 312 -10.77 -2.34 -16.59
CA PHE A 312 -10.58 -1.76 -17.93
C PHE A 312 -9.14 -1.98 -18.41
N GLU A 313 -8.91 -1.90 -19.71
CA GLU A 313 -7.61 -2.05 -20.33
C GLU A 313 -6.63 -0.96 -19.86
N ASN A 314 -5.47 -1.38 -19.31
CA ASN A 314 -4.50 -0.46 -18.73
C ASN A 314 -3.99 0.56 -19.76
N GLY A 315 -4.16 1.85 -19.45
CA GLY A 315 -3.77 2.97 -20.31
C GLY A 315 -4.81 3.37 -21.36
N SER A 316 -5.89 2.63 -21.53
CA SER A 316 -6.96 2.93 -22.50
C SER A 316 -7.98 3.91 -21.90
N VAL A 317 -8.06 5.13 -22.47
CA VAL A 317 -9.10 6.10 -22.13
C VAL A 317 -10.46 5.64 -22.65
N ASP A 318 -10.49 5.08 -23.84
CA ASP A 318 -11.74 4.65 -24.49
C ASP A 318 -12.41 3.50 -23.72
N ASP A 319 -11.63 2.52 -23.25
CA ASP A 319 -12.21 1.44 -22.44
C ASP A 319 -12.60 1.94 -21.05
N LEU A 320 -11.83 2.88 -20.44
CA LEU A 320 -12.20 3.52 -19.19
C LEU A 320 -13.56 4.25 -19.32
N VAL A 321 -13.77 5.01 -20.38
CA VAL A 321 -15.05 5.68 -20.70
C VAL A 321 -16.17 4.67 -20.83
N LYS A 322 -15.96 3.61 -21.64
CA LYS A 322 -16.95 2.56 -21.86
C LYS A 322 -17.36 1.87 -20.54
N GLN A 323 -16.42 1.57 -19.66
CA GLN A 323 -16.72 0.94 -18.37
C GLN A 323 -17.46 1.91 -17.43
N ILE A 324 -17.12 3.21 -17.41
CA ILE A 324 -17.85 4.21 -16.61
C ILE A 324 -19.28 4.34 -17.13
N GLU A 325 -19.50 4.42 -18.43
CA GLU A 325 -20.86 4.48 -19.03
C GLU A 325 -21.68 3.22 -18.73
N TYR A 326 -21.05 2.04 -18.77
CA TYR A 326 -21.71 0.80 -18.40
C TYR A 326 -22.18 0.83 -16.93
N ILE A 327 -21.25 1.17 -16.01
CA ILE A 327 -21.56 1.27 -14.58
C ILE A 327 -22.65 2.31 -14.32
N HIS A 328 -22.59 3.46 -15.00
CA HIS A 328 -23.60 4.52 -14.90
C HIS A 328 -24.99 4.02 -15.30
N SER A 329 -25.10 3.29 -16.41
CA SER A 329 -26.39 2.78 -16.91
C SER A 329 -26.91 1.55 -16.18
N HIS A 330 -26.04 0.82 -15.44
CA HIS A 330 -26.38 -0.39 -14.70
C HIS A 330 -26.06 -0.24 -13.19
N TYR A 331 -26.43 0.90 -12.61
CA TYR A 331 -25.96 1.25 -11.27
C TYR A 331 -26.49 0.31 -10.16
N ASP A 332 -27.67 -0.29 -10.32
CA ASP A 332 -28.19 -1.31 -9.40
C ASP A 332 -27.31 -2.56 -9.39
N GLU A 333 -26.79 -2.98 -10.55
CA GLU A 333 -25.78 -4.05 -10.62
C GLU A 333 -24.48 -3.63 -9.88
N ALA A 334 -24.10 -2.35 -10.03
CA ALA A 334 -22.92 -1.82 -9.36
C ALA A 334 -23.05 -1.87 -7.83
N LEU A 335 -24.19 -1.49 -7.27
CA LEU A 335 -24.48 -1.60 -5.84
C LEU A 335 -24.50 -3.06 -5.36
N SER A 336 -25.13 -3.95 -6.13
CA SER A 336 -25.13 -5.39 -5.81
C SER A 336 -23.72 -5.97 -5.78
N LYS A 337 -22.86 -5.58 -6.74
CA LYS A 337 -21.46 -6.02 -6.77
C LYS A 337 -20.66 -5.42 -5.62
N ALA A 338 -20.86 -4.15 -5.27
CA ALA A 338 -20.22 -3.50 -4.14
C ALA A 338 -20.56 -4.19 -2.79
N ASN A 339 -21.82 -4.59 -2.58
CA ASN A 339 -22.22 -5.34 -1.39
C ASN A 339 -21.46 -6.68 -1.26
N ARG A 340 -21.26 -7.40 -2.37
CA ARG A 340 -20.45 -8.63 -2.37
C ARG A 340 -18.96 -8.33 -2.15
N ALA A 341 -18.48 -7.22 -2.71
CA ALA A 341 -17.11 -6.77 -2.54
C ALA A 341 -16.80 -6.38 -1.08
N LEU A 342 -17.74 -5.75 -0.38
CA LEU A 342 -17.62 -5.43 1.04
C LEU A 342 -17.44 -6.72 1.88
N GLN A 343 -18.26 -7.75 1.66
CA GLN A 343 -18.10 -9.01 2.36
C GLN A 343 -16.73 -9.64 2.05
N TYR A 344 -16.36 -9.73 0.79
CA TYR A 344 -15.10 -10.31 0.36
C TYR A 344 -13.89 -9.59 0.95
N VAL A 345 -13.87 -8.24 0.96
CA VAL A 345 -12.73 -7.48 1.50
C VAL A 345 -12.60 -7.66 3.02
N CYS A 346 -13.71 -7.76 3.75
CA CYS A 346 -13.69 -8.03 5.19
C CYS A 346 -13.13 -9.42 5.51
N GLU A 347 -13.45 -10.42 4.71
CA GLU A 347 -12.97 -11.79 4.90
C GLU A 347 -11.51 -12.00 4.44
N THR A 348 -11.06 -11.24 3.42
CA THR A 348 -9.79 -11.49 2.74
C THR A 348 -8.71 -10.49 3.12
N TYR A 349 -9.06 -9.20 3.20
CA TYR A 349 -8.11 -8.09 3.36
C TYR A 349 -8.26 -7.33 4.67
N ASP A 350 -9.03 -7.83 5.64
CA ASP A 350 -8.95 -7.27 6.99
C ASP A 350 -7.56 -7.49 7.57
N VAL A 351 -7.03 -6.48 8.25
CA VAL A 351 -5.68 -6.52 8.80
C VAL A 351 -5.46 -7.68 9.79
N SER A 352 -6.51 -8.16 10.45
CA SER A 352 -6.43 -9.31 11.35
C SER A 352 -6.09 -10.60 10.59
N VAL A 353 -6.59 -10.75 9.35
CA VAL A 353 -6.27 -11.89 8.46
C VAL A 353 -4.81 -11.83 8.04
N THR A 354 -4.32 -10.65 7.63
CA THR A 354 -2.91 -10.42 7.28
C THR A 354 -1.99 -10.72 8.46
N ALA A 355 -2.30 -10.17 9.65
CA ALA A 355 -1.52 -10.39 10.86
C ALA A 355 -1.44 -11.88 11.24
N LYS A 356 -2.58 -12.60 11.18
CA LYS A 356 -2.66 -14.05 11.44
C LYS A 356 -1.81 -14.85 10.46
N LYS A 357 -1.80 -14.46 9.18
CA LYS A 357 -0.99 -15.10 8.15
C LYS A 357 0.50 -14.92 8.41
N TYR A 358 0.95 -13.72 8.76
CA TYR A 358 2.34 -13.45 9.15
C TYR A 358 2.74 -14.29 10.38
N LEU A 359 1.95 -14.26 11.46
CA LEU A 359 2.28 -15.01 12.68
C LEU A 359 2.41 -16.53 12.42
N LYS A 360 1.53 -17.11 11.60
CA LYS A 360 1.64 -18.51 11.19
C LYS A 360 2.90 -18.81 10.38
N LEU A 361 3.28 -17.90 9.48
CA LEU A 361 4.47 -18.08 8.65
C LEU A 361 5.75 -17.98 9.48
N TYR A 362 5.84 -17.06 10.43
CA TYR A 362 6.97 -16.98 11.35
C TYR A 362 7.14 -18.27 12.19
N GLN A 363 6.04 -18.91 12.59
CA GLN A 363 6.10 -20.17 13.34
C GLN A 363 6.54 -21.38 12.51
N ARG A 364 6.25 -21.39 11.20
CA ARG A 364 6.56 -22.52 10.31
C ARG A 364 7.97 -22.49 9.75
N MET A 365 8.56 -21.32 9.68
CA MET A 365 9.87 -21.11 9.05
C MET A 365 10.99 -21.05 10.09
N ASN A 366 10.68 -21.03 11.39
CA ASN A 366 11.60 -21.20 12.53
C ASN A 366 11.64 -22.67 12.93
#